data_a28a73890306524188066a82aa7d0812
#
_entry.id   a28a73890306524188066a82aa7d0812
#
_cell.length_a   1.000
_cell.length_b   1.000
_cell.length_c   1.000
_cell.angle_alpha   90.00
_cell.angle_beta   90.00
_cell.angle_gamma   90.00
#
_symmetry.space_group_name_H-M   'P 1'
#
loop_
_entity.id
_entity.type
_entity.pdbx_description
1 polymer ?
#
loop_
_entity_poly.entity_id
_entity_poly.type
_entity_poly.pdbx_seq_one_letter_code
_entity_poly.pdbx_strand_id
1 'polypeptide(L)'
;MSKTAILEFDGKKYEFPVIEGSENEAAIDIEKLRALTGAITLDPGYKNSGSCKSDITFLDGEEGILRYRGYAIEDLAEKSDFLEVSYLVIFGELPTKSQLAQFETDIRKYTLVNEEMKNIIDGFPKTAHPMGVLSSLTSALTAFNPKVVNVENEKEMYEAVCKTMGKFLVIATWTYRKMMGYPLNYYDNTQGYVENFMQLMFKLPTGPYSSNPVVVDALDKLFILHADHEQNCSTSTVRIVGSSHAGLFASISAGVSALWGPLHGGANQAVLEMLEAIQLDGGDSAKYMAKAKDKDDPFRLMGFGHRVYKNFDPRARIIKKAADEVLKNLGVDDPILRIAKELEEAALVDEYFVSRKLYPNVDFYSGIIYRALGIPTDMFTVMFAIGRLPGWIAQWKEMRINKEPIGRPRQVYTGKPLRDFVSIDKR
;
A
#
# COMPACT_ATOMS: atom_id res chain seq x y z
N MET A 1 -7.76 0.59 37.50
CA MET A 1 -7.63 -0.88 37.61
C MET A 1 -7.48 -1.40 36.20
N SER A 2 -6.51 -2.27 35.91
CA SER A 2 -6.41 -2.88 34.59
C SER A 2 -7.65 -3.73 34.34
N LYS A 3 -8.30 -3.54 33.20
CA LYS A 3 -9.43 -4.39 32.80
C LYS A 3 -8.95 -5.83 32.57
N THR A 4 -9.78 -6.80 32.91
CA THR A 4 -9.48 -8.23 32.76
C THR A 4 -10.62 -8.92 32.03
N ALA A 5 -10.30 -9.73 31.01
CA ALA A 5 -11.25 -10.61 30.34
C ALA A 5 -11.20 -11.99 31.01
N ILE A 6 -12.35 -12.64 31.16
CA ILE A 6 -12.45 -13.98 31.72
C ILE A 6 -12.83 -14.94 30.60
N LEU A 7 -11.98 -15.95 30.37
CA LEU A 7 -12.28 -17.09 29.51
C LEU A 7 -12.64 -18.29 30.39
N GLU A 8 -13.82 -18.84 30.17
CA GLU A 8 -14.15 -20.15 30.74
C GLU A 8 -13.89 -21.23 29.69
N PHE A 9 -12.98 -22.16 30.01
CA PHE A 9 -12.59 -23.25 29.13
C PHE A 9 -12.42 -24.53 29.93
N ASP A 10 -13.08 -25.58 29.50
CA ASP A 10 -13.05 -26.92 30.16
C ASP A 10 -13.38 -26.86 31.67
N GLY A 11 -14.43 -26.06 32.01
CA GLY A 11 -14.94 -25.89 33.38
C GLY A 11 -14.03 -25.07 34.31
N LYS A 12 -12.97 -24.46 33.80
CA LYS A 12 -12.05 -23.56 34.53
C LYS A 12 -12.09 -22.16 34.01
N LYS A 13 -11.91 -21.20 34.91
CA LYS A 13 -11.85 -19.76 34.54
C LYS A 13 -10.39 -19.30 34.51
N TYR A 14 -10.07 -18.55 33.47
CA TYR A 14 -8.76 -17.98 33.21
C TYR A 14 -8.90 -16.48 32.97
N GLU A 15 -8.01 -15.70 33.55
CA GLU A 15 -7.97 -14.27 33.44
C GLU A 15 -6.90 -13.82 32.44
N PHE A 16 -7.27 -12.90 31.53
CA PHE A 16 -6.39 -12.32 30.53
C PHE A 16 -6.41 -10.79 30.63
N PRO A 17 -5.24 -10.14 30.55
CA PRO A 17 -5.18 -8.70 30.53
C PRO A 17 -5.94 -8.12 29.33
N VAL A 18 -6.62 -7.01 29.53
CA VAL A 18 -7.18 -6.19 28.46
C VAL A 18 -6.27 -4.99 28.26
N ILE A 19 -5.79 -4.79 27.04
CA ILE A 19 -5.00 -3.65 26.61
C ILE A 19 -5.97 -2.66 25.97
N GLU A 20 -5.93 -1.40 26.39
CA GLU A 20 -6.72 -0.32 25.77
C GLU A 20 -5.78 0.56 24.94
N GLY A 21 -6.15 0.80 23.69
CA GLY A 21 -5.51 1.78 22.82
C GLY A 21 -5.85 3.23 23.21
N SER A 22 -5.16 4.19 22.63
CA SER A 22 -5.36 5.63 22.90
C SER A 22 -6.75 6.15 22.46
N GLU A 23 -7.38 5.46 21.53
CA GLU A 23 -8.74 5.76 21.02
C GLU A 23 -9.79 4.77 21.59
N ASN A 24 -9.52 4.17 22.77
CA ASN A 24 -10.39 3.25 23.50
C ASN A 24 -10.63 1.89 22.84
N GLU A 25 -9.84 1.52 21.86
CA GLU A 25 -9.89 0.17 21.28
C GLU A 25 -9.36 -0.85 22.29
N ALA A 26 -10.13 -1.92 22.53
CA ALA A 26 -9.81 -2.93 23.53
C ALA A 26 -9.31 -4.21 22.89
N ALA A 27 -8.15 -4.71 23.31
CA ALA A 27 -7.59 -5.99 22.90
C ALA A 27 -7.37 -6.93 24.10
N ILE A 28 -7.74 -8.19 23.95
CA ILE A 28 -7.45 -9.24 24.94
C ILE A 28 -6.06 -9.79 24.67
N ASP A 29 -5.15 -9.65 25.63
CA ASP A 29 -3.81 -10.24 25.53
C ASP A 29 -3.86 -11.74 25.73
N ILE A 30 -3.68 -12.49 24.67
CA ILE A 30 -3.73 -13.96 24.66
C ILE A 30 -2.36 -14.63 24.70
N GLU A 31 -1.28 -13.92 24.97
CA GLU A 31 0.08 -14.46 24.96
C GLU A 31 0.20 -15.74 25.83
N LYS A 32 -0.43 -15.74 27.01
CA LYS A 32 -0.40 -16.85 27.96
C LYS A 32 -1.48 -17.91 27.73
N LEU A 33 -2.39 -17.74 26.77
CA LEU A 33 -3.54 -18.63 26.56
C LEU A 33 -3.11 -20.10 26.50
N ARG A 34 -2.15 -20.42 25.64
CA ARG A 34 -1.72 -21.81 25.47
C ARG A 34 -1.04 -22.40 26.73
N ALA A 35 -0.23 -21.60 27.38
CA ALA A 35 0.45 -22.06 28.61
C ALA A 35 -0.54 -22.43 29.73
N LEU A 36 -1.64 -21.67 29.81
CA LEU A 36 -2.66 -21.85 30.83
C LEU A 36 -3.68 -22.94 30.49
N THR A 37 -4.06 -23.06 29.21
CA THR A 37 -5.22 -23.87 28.78
C THR A 37 -4.85 -25.03 27.87
N GLY A 38 -3.66 -25.03 27.26
CA GLY A 38 -3.30 -25.93 26.15
C GLY A 38 -3.90 -25.54 24.80
N ALA A 39 -4.91 -24.67 24.77
CA ALA A 39 -5.60 -24.23 23.55
C ALA A 39 -4.84 -23.13 22.81
N ILE A 40 -5.15 -22.97 21.52
CA ILE A 40 -4.73 -21.83 20.69
C ILE A 40 -5.97 -21.16 20.09
N THR A 41 -5.85 -19.90 19.70
CA THR A 41 -6.85 -19.23 18.86
C THR A 41 -6.73 -19.68 17.41
N LEU A 42 -7.85 -19.68 16.69
CA LEU A 42 -7.90 -19.92 15.24
C LEU A 42 -8.63 -18.76 14.57
N ASP A 43 -7.89 -17.96 13.83
CA ASP A 43 -8.40 -16.81 13.09
C ASP A 43 -7.72 -16.73 11.73
N PRO A 44 -8.23 -17.47 10.69
CA PRO A 44 -7.66 -17.45 9.36
C PRO A 44 -7.71 -16.05 8.75
N GLY A 45 -6.54 -15.56 8.32
CA GLY A 45 -6.41 -14.23 7.70
C GLY A 45 -6.44 -13.07 8.70
N TYR A 46 -6.32 -13.34 10.01
CA TYR A 46 -6.24 -12.33 11.09
C TYR A 46 -7.42 -11.34 11.12
N LYS A 47 -8.61 -11.83 10.80
CA LYS A 47 -9.81 -11.00 10.66
C LYS A 47 -10.19 -10.27 11.95
N ASN A 48 -9.89 -10.86 13.11
CA ASN A 48 -10.20 -10.34 14.43
C ASN A 48 -9.00 -10.45 15.40
N SER A 49 -7.78 -10.51 14.88
CA SER A 49 -6.57 -10.65 15.70
C SER A 49 -5.65 -9.46 15.51
N GLY A 50 -5.43 -8.67 16.55
CA GLY A 50 -4.36 -7.66 16.59
C GLY A 50 -3.00 -8.36 16.57
N SER A 51 -2.14 -8.01 15.61
CA SER A 51 -0.80 -8.59 15.45
C SER A 51 0.30 -7.78 16.13
N CYS A 52 0.06 -6.52 16.45
CA CYS A 52 1.01 -5.61 17.07
C CYS A 52 0.29 -4.45 17.77
N LYS A 53 1.05 -3.67 18.51
CA LYS A 53 0.69 -2.31 18.93
C LYS A 53 1.46 -1.35 18.03
N SER A 54 0.79 -0.29 17.56
CA SER A 54 1.40 0.71 16.67
C SER A 54 0.89 2.11 17.00
N ASP A 55 1.74 3.10 16.84
CA ASP A 55 1.39 4.52 16.96
C ASP A 55 1.43 5.26 15.59
N ILE A 56 1.53 4.52 14.49
CA ILE A 56 1.71 5.08 13.15
C ILE A 56 0.39 5.55 12.57
N THR A 57 -0.61 4.67 12.52
CA THR A 57 -1.89 4.93 11.85
C THR A 57 -3.06 4.54 12.74
N PHE A 58 -3.97 5.48 12.94
CA PHE A 58 -5.29 5.23 13.48
C PHE A 58 -6.32 5.18 12.36
N LEU A 59 -7.16 4.15 12.38
CA LEU A 59 -8.21 3.95 11.40
C LEU A 59 -9.51 3.52 12.09
N ASP A 60 -10.60 4.27 11.85
CA ASP A 60 -11.95 3.89 12.22
C ASP A 60 -12.81 3.74 10.97
N GLY A 61 -13.11 2.49 10.64
CA GLY A 61 -13.91 2.18 9.45
C GLY A 61 -15.40 2.47 9.58
N GLU A 62 -15.95 2.52 10.80
CA GLU A 62 -17.36 2.84 11.05
C GLU A 62 -17.58 4.36 10.91
N GLU A 63 -16.68 5.16 11.47
CA GLU A 63 -16.75 6.63 11.43
C GLU A 63 -16.10 7.21 10.15
N GLY A 64 -15.31 6.42 9.41
CA GLY A 64 -14.60 6.89 8.23
C GLY A 64 -13.43 7.81 8.55
N ILE A 65 -12.67 7.50 9.60
CA ILE A 65 -11.53 8.29 10.08
C ILE A 65 -10.22 7.61 9.67
N LEU A 66 -9.26 8.41 9.20
CA LEU A 66 -7.88 8.00 8.99
C LEU A 66 -6.95 9.11 9.52
N ARG A 67 -5.98 8.73 10.35
CA ARG A 67 -4.97 9.65 10.88
C ARG A 67 -3.59 9.01 10.80
N TYR A 68 -2.58 9.80 10.43
CA TYR A 68 -1.17 9.42 10.56
C TYR A 68 -0.56 10.18 11.73
N ARG A 69 -0.03 9.46 12.71
CA ARG A 69 0.57 10.06 13.92
C ARG A 69 -0.34 11.09 14.61
N GLY A 70 -1.65 10.84 14.57
CA GLY A 70 -2.65 11.73 15.16
C GLY A 70 -3.16 12.85 14.24
N TYR A 71 -2.51 13.13 13.11
CA TYR A 71 -2.96 14.14 12.14
C TYR A 71 -3.99 13.56 11.18
N ALA A 72 -5.09 14.31 10.98
CA ALA A 72 -6.15 13.89 10.05
C ALA A 72 -5.65 13.84 8.62
N ILE A 73 -6.07 12.82 7.88
CA ILE A 73 -5.63 12.61 6.48
C ILE A 73 -6.03 13.77 5.57
N GLU A 74 -7.16 14.41 5.85
CA GLU A 74 -7.66 15.57 5.11
C GLU A 74 -6.68 16.75 5.23
N ASP A 75 -6.21 17.03 6.45
CA ASP A 75 -5.26 18.12 6.70
C ASP A 75 -3.90 17.84 6.04
N LEU A 76 -3.42 16.60 6.15
CA LEU A 76 -2.15 16.19 5.55
C LEU A 76 -2.18 16.29 4.02
N ALA A 77 -3.27 15.85 3.39
CA ALA A 77 -3.40 15.88 1.95
C ALA A 77 -3.59 17.30 1.38
N GLU A 78 -4.14 18.24 2.15
CA GLU A 78 -4.38 19.61 1.68
C GLU A 78 -3.25 20.60 2.04
N LYS A 79 -2.49 20.34 3.12
CA LYS A 79 -1.55 21.32 3.70
C LYS A 79 -0.09 20.88 3.67
N SER A 80 0.19 19.66 3.22
CA SER A 80 1.50 19.04 3.26
C SER A 80 1.89 18.46 1.90
N ASP A 81 3.12 18.03 1.73
CA ASP A 81 3.62 17.26 0.59
C ASP A 81 3.99 15.83 0.99
N PHE A 82 4.23 14.99 -0.01
CA PHE A 82 4.54 13.57 0.22
C PHE A 82 5.81 13.33 1.03
N LEU A 83 6.84 14.16 0.87
CA LEU A 83 8.08 14.00 1.67
C LEU A 83 7.88 14.43 3.11
N GLU A 84 7.13 15.49 3.38
CA GLU A 84 6.78 15.92 4.72
C GLU A 84 5.96 14.85 5.44
N VAL A 85 4.94 14.29 4.78
CA VAL A 85 4.15 13.19 5.34
C VAL A 85 4.97 11.91 5.48
N SER A 86 5.89 11.62 4.56
CA SER A 86 6.83 10.49 4.69
C SER A 86 7.70 10.63 5.93
N TYR A 87 8.20 11.84 6.18
CA TYR A 87 8.98 12.13 7.39
C TYR A 87 8.14 11.91 8.65
N LEU A 88 6.93 12.47 8.69
CA LEU A 88 5.98 12.30 9.80
C LEU A 88 5.73 10.81 10.10
N VAL A 89 5.33 10.04 9.10
CA VAL A 89 4.99 8.61 9.25
C VAL A 89 6.19 7.82 9.78
N ILE A 90 7.40 8.07 9.26
CA ILE A 90 8.61 7.32 9.59
C ILE A 90 9.21 7.74 10.94
N PHE A 91 9.24 9.05 11.24
CA PHE A 91 9.95 9.57 12.41
C PHE A 91 9.04 9.98 13.56
N GLY A 92 7.73 10.12 13.33
CA GLY A 92 6.73 10.31 14.39
C GLY A 92 6.23 11.74 14.55
N GLU A 93 6.96 12.73 14.05
CA GLU A 93 6.63 14.16 14.16
C GLU A 93 6.79 14.86 12.81
N LEU A 94 6.02 15.92 12.58
CA LEU A 94 6.20 16.79 11.41
C LEU A 94 7.60 17.43 11.44
N PRO A 95 8.31 17.46 10.31
CA PRO A 95 9.62 18.07 10.26
C PRO A 95 9.53 19.60 10.38
N THR A 96 10.53 20.21 10.97
CA THR A 96 10.76 21.63 10.76
C THR A 96 11.18 21.89 9.33
N LYS A 97 11.06 23.13 8.84
CA LYS A 97 11.47 23.51 7.48
C LYS A 97 12.93 23.10 7.18
N SER A 98 13.82 23.22 8.15
CA SER A 98 15.22 22.81 7.99
C SER A 98 15.41 21.31 7.94
N GLN A 99 14.64 20.55 8.72
CA GLN A 99 14.67 19.09 8.69
C GLN A 99 14.12 18.55 7.37
N LEU A 100 13.03 19.11 6.85
CA LEU A 100 12.48 18.72 5.55
C LEU A 100 13.48 18.97 4.42
N ALA A 101 14.07 20.16 4.35
CA ALA A 101 15.07 20.50 3.34
C ALA A 101 16.32 19.61 3.44
N GLN A 102 16.73 19.25 4.67
CA GLN A 102 17.83 18.30 4.87
C GLN A 102 17.45 16.90 4.42
N PHE A 103 16.24 16.43 4.75
CA PHE A 103 15.75 15.11 4.38
C PHE A 103 15.69 14.95 2.85
N GLU A 104 15.13 15.93 2.16
CA GLU A 104 15.11 15.95 0.70
C GLU A 104 16.53 15.92 0.11
N THR A 105 17.45 16.74 0.65
CA THR A 105 18.85 16.78 0.22
C THR A 105 19.55 15.43 0.44
N ASP A 106 19.27 14.77 1.57
CA ASP A 106 19.88 13.48 1.90
C ASP A 106 19.31 12.33 1.04
N ILE A 107 18.01 12.34 0.72
CA ILE A 107 17.42 11.40 -0.24
C ILE A 107 18.13 11.53 -1.60
N ARG A 108 18.36 12.75 -2.09
CA ARG A 108 19.02 13.01 -3.37
C ARG A 108 20.41 12.37 -3.47
N LYS A 109 21.16 12.26 -2.36
CA LYS A 109 22.46 11.60 -2.33
C LYS A 109 22.42 10.11 -2.65
N TYR A 110 21.27 9.46 -2.46
CA TYR A 110 21.10 8.02 -2.61
C TYR A 110 20.23 7.59 -3.81
N THR A 111 19.91 8.52 -4.71
CA THR A 111 19.09 8.23 -5.89
C THR A 111 19.85 7.48 -6.98
N LEU A 112 21.19 7.51 -6.97
CA LEU A 112 21.97 6.68 -7.90
C LEU A 112 21.87 5.21 -7.51
N VAL A 113 21.48 4.40 -8.46
CA VAL A 113 21.45 2.94 -8.39
C VAL A 113 22.73 2.41 -9.01
N ASN A 114 23.28 1.31 -8.47
CA ASN A 114 24.47 0.68 -9.02
C ASN A 114 24.24 0.31 -10.50
N GLU A 115 25.23 0.54 -11.36
CA GLU A 115 25.11 0.30 -12.81
C GLU A 115 24.82 -1.18 -13.12
N GLU A 116 25.31 -2.10 -12.30
CA GLU A 116 25.04 -3.54 -12.44
C GLU A 116 23.55 -3.88 -12.34
N MET A 117 22.75 -3.04 -11.69
CA MET A 117 21.29 -3.20 -11.65
C MET A 117 20.64 -3.12 -13.04
N LYS A 118 21.30 -2.46 -14.01
CA LYS A 118 20.86 -2.44 -15.40
C LYS A 118 20.93 -3.83 -16.04
N ASN A 119 21.96 -4.61 -15.73
CA ASN A 119 22.07 -5.99 -16.21
C ASN A 119 20.93 -6.86 -15.68
N ILE A 120 20.49 -6.60 -14.45
CA ILE A 120 19.36 -7.34 -13.84
C ILE A 120 18.05 -6.97 -14.54
N ILE A 121 17.77 -5.66 -14.71
CA ILE A 121 16.53 -5.23 -15.38
C ILE A 121 16.53 -5.64 -16.87
N ASP A 122 17.68 -5.63 -17.54
CA ASP A 122 17.81 -6.03 -18.94
C ASP A 122 17.52 -7.51 -19.16
N GLY A 123 17.73 -8.34 -18.14
CA GLY A 123 17.38 -9.76 -18.16
C GLY A 123 15.86 -10.04 -18.20
N PHE A 124 15.02 -9.10 -17.85
CA PHE A 124 13.57 -9.29 -17.92
C PHE A 124 13.03 -9.09 -19.34
N PRO A 125 12.03 -9.89 -19.77
CA PRO A 125 11.31 -9.63 -21.00
C PRO A 125 10.51 -8.32 -20.88
N LYS A 126 10.27 -7.64 -22.01
CA LYS A 126 9.45 -6.42 -22.04
C LYS A 126 8.01 -6.65 -21.56
N THR A 127 7.51 -7.86 -21.66
CA THR A 127 6.18 -8.30 -21.22
C THR A 127 6.11 -8.68 -19.75
N ALA A 128 7.23 -8.56 -19.01
CA ALA A 128 7.23 -8.82 -17.58
C ALA A 128 6.37 -7.78 -16.86
N HIS A 129 5.49 -8.25 -15.96
CA HIS A 129 4.65 -7.35 -15.18
C HIS A 129 5.52 -6.44 -14.29
N PRO A 130 5.31 -5.10 -14.28
CA PRO A 130 6.16 -4.14 -13.56
C PRO A 130 6.33 -4.46 -12.07
N MET A 131 5.30 -4.99 -11.41
CA MET A 131 5.38 -5.36 -9.99
C MET A 131 6.35 -6.51 -9.72
N GLY A 132 6.40 -7.51 -10.62
CA GLY A 132 7.37 -8.60 -10.53
C GLY A 132 8.80 -8.10 -10.72
N VAL A 133 9.00 -7.19 -11.67
CA VAL A 133 10.29 -6.52 -11.88
C VAL A 133 10.67 -5.68 -10.66
N LEU A 134 9.76 -4.86 -10.13
CA LEU A 134 9.99 -4.02 -8.96
C LEU A 134 10.37 -4.85 -7.73
N SER A 135 9.63 -5.93 -7.43
CA SER A 135 9.95 -6.82 -6.32
C SER A 135 11.35 -7.41 -6.46
N SER A 136 11.71 -7.89 -7.66
CA SER A 136 13.01 -8.46 -7.95
C SER A 136 14.15 -7.43 -7.81
N LEU A 137 13.98 -6.23 -8.36
CA LEU A 137 14.96 -5.15 -8.24
C LEU A 137 15.12 -4.68 -6.79
N THR A 138 14.01 -4.60 -6.03
CA THR A 138 14.06 -4.25 -4.61
C THR A 138 14.82 -5.30 -3.81
N SER A 139 14.59 -6.58 -4.08
CA SER A 139 15.36 -7.68 -3.48
C SER A 139 16.84 -7.61 -3.86
N ALA A 140 17.15 -7.34 -5.13
CA ALA A 140 18.53 -7.23 -5.61
C ALA A 140 19.31 -6.11 -4.90
N LEU A 141 18.66 -5.02 -4.47
CA LEU A 141 19.31 -3.96 -3.69
C LEU A 141 19.94 -4.48 -2.39
N THR A 142 19.49 -5.61 -1.83
CA THR A 142 20.13 -6.22 -0.66
C THR A 142 21.58 -6.62 -0.93
N ALA A 143 21.88 -7.13 -2.14
CA ALA A 143 23.23 -7.51 -2.52
C ALA A 143 24.19 -6.32 -2.60
N PHE A 144 23.68 -5.15 -2.97
CA PHE A 144 24.44 -3.90 -3.03
C PHE A 144 24.47 -3.15 -1.69
N ASN A 145 23.65 -3.56 -0.71
CA ASN A 145 23.56 -2.97 0.62
C ASN A 145 23.54 -4.09 1.69
N PRO A 146 24.62 -4.87 1.82
CA PRO A 146 24.63 -6.09 2.64
C PRO A 146 24.64 -5.81 4.15
N LYS A 147 24.95 -4.57 4.57
CA LYS A 147 24.97 -4.23 5.99
C LYS A 147 23.55 -4.21 6.55
N VAL A 148 23.32 -5.03 7.56
CA VAL A 148 22.07 -4.97 8.34
C VAL A 148 22.06 -3.68 9.15
N VAL A 149 20.97 -2.92 9.03
CA VAL A 149 20.80 -1.63 9.71
C VAL A 149 20.65 -1.85 11.21
N ASN A 150 21.45 -1.14 12.00
CA ASN A 150 21.23 -1.04 13.43
C ASN A 150 20.16 0.00 13.71
N VAL A 151 18.94 -0.46 14.04
CA VAL A 151 17.75 0.40 14.27
C VAL A 151 17.89 1.26 15.55
N GLU A 152 18.74 0.86 16.49
CA GLU A 152 19.03 1.64 17.71
C GLU A 152 20.01 2.81 17.41
N ASN A 153 20.69 2.79 16.26
CA ASN A 153 21.54 3.88 15.80
C ASN A 153 20.73 4.81 14.88
N GLU A 154 20.28 5.92 15.41
CA GLU A 154 19.45 6.90 14.70
C GLU A 154 20.05 7.34 13.36
N LYS A 155 21.38 7.55 13.31
CA LYS A 155 22.06 7.96 12.07
C LYS A 155 22.03 6.85 11.01
N GLU A 156 22.29 5.60 11.39
CA GLU A 156 22.24 4.48 10.46
C GLU A 156 20.79 4.26 9.95
N MET A 157 19.82 4.41 10.85
CA MET A 157 18.41 4.28 10.49
C MET A 157 17.96 5.40 9.55
N TYR A 158 18.32 6.65 9.84
CA TYR A 158 18.03 7.79 8.97
C TYR A 158 18.66 7.62 7.58
N GLU A 159 19.93 7.22 7.52
CA GLU A 159 20.62 6.94 6.24
C GLU A 159 19.93 5.82 5.46
N ALA A 160 19.50 4.75 6.12
CA ALA A 160 18.78 3.65 5.49
C ALA A 160 17.41 4.10 4.91
N VAL A 161 16.71 4.98 5.62
CA VAL A 161 15.46 5.60 5.13
C VAL A 161 15.73 6.40 3.86
N CYS A 162 16.66 7.35 3.89
CA CYS A 162 16.98 8.18 2.73
C CYS A 162 17.41 7.33 1.52
N LYS A 163 18.24 6.32 1.76
CA LYS A 163 18.70 5.38 0.74
C LYS A 163 17.53 4.59 0.13
N THR A 164 16.61 4.14 0.95
CA THR A 164 15.46 3.37 0.50
C THR A 164 14.50 4.24 -0.31
N MET A 165 14.15 5.43 0.19
CA MET A 165 13.29 6.38 -0.51
C MET A 165 13.87 6.76 -1.89
N GLY A 166 15.16 7.11 -1.95
CA GLY A 166 15.81 7.52 -3.20
C GLY A 166 15.91 6.39 -4.23
N LYS A 167 16.41 5.23 -3.82
CA LYS A 167 16.60 4.10 -4.75
C LYS A 167 15.30 3.49 -5.21
N PHE A 168 14.31 3.37 -4.33
CA PHE A 168 13.03 2.75 -4.67
C PHE A 168 12.28 3.54 -5.76
N LEU A 169 12.27 4.89 -5.66
CA LEU A 169 11.67 5.73 -6.68
C LEU A 169 12.28 5.47 -8.06
N VAL A 170 13.61 5.41 -8.12
CA VAL A 170 14.34 5.20 -9.39
C VAL A 170 14.04 3.82 -9.98
N ILE A 171 14.15 2.74 -9.19
CA ILE A 171 13.88 1.39 -9.71
C ILE A 171 12.41 1.20 -10.08
N ALA A 172 11.47 1.83 -9.38
CA ALA A 172 10.05 1.80 -9.70
C ALA A 172 9.77 2.44 -11.07
N THR A 173 10.36 3.60 -11.34
CA THR A 173 10.22 4.25 -12.65
C THR A 173 10.99 3.51 -13.76
N TRP A 174 12.09 2.85 -13.45
CA TRP A 174 12.81 1.99 -14.39
C TRP A 174 11.96 0.82 -14.89
N THR A 175 11.04 0.28 -14.05
CA THR A 175 10.13 -0.78 -14.51
C THR A 175 9.24 -0.29 -15.66
N TYR A 176 8.72 0.94 -15.56
CA TYR A 176 7.99 1.58 -16.65
C TYR A 176 8.86 1.74 -17.91
N ARG A 177 10.07 2.28 -17.76
CA ARG A 177 10.98 2.50 -18.89
C ARG A 177 11.31 1.19 -19.60
N LYS A 178 11.54 0.13 -18.85
CA LYS A 178 11.78 -1.22 -19.39
C LYS A 178 10.57 -1.73 -20.18
N MET A 179 9.37 -1.63 -19.63
CA MET A 179 8.13 -2.05 -20.28
C MET A 179 7.91 -1.31 -21.60
N MET A 180 8.14 0.01 -21.60
CA MET A 180 8.02 0.86 -22.80
C MET A 180 9.18 0.65 -23.80
N GLY A 181 10.26 0.02 -23.41
CA GLY A 181 11.48 -0.11 -24.22
C GLY A 181 12.24 1.19 -24.38
N TYR A 182 12.14 2.09 -23.41
CA TYR A 182 12.79 3.41 -23.40
C TYR A 182 14.12 3.37 -22.62
N PRO A 183 15.07 4.27 -22.95
CA PRO A 183 16.27 4.46 -22.14
C PRO A 183 15.93 4.78 -20.69
N LEU A 184 16.72 4.29 -19.73
CA LEU A 184 16.54 4.60 -18.33
C LEU A 184 16.89 6.07 -18.04
N ASN A 185 16.05 6.73 -17.25
CA ASN A 185 16.28 8.10 -16.79
C ASN A 185 16.93 8.09 -15.40
N TYR A 186 17.61 9.20 -15.08
CA TYR A 186 18.24 9.42 -13.79
C TYR A 186 17.58 10.62 -13.08
N TYR A 187 17.71 10.64 -11.77
CA TYR A 187 17.17 11.67 -10.91
C TYR A 187 17.79 13.05 -11.24
N ASP A 188 16.97 14.08 -11.27
CA ASP A 188 17.38 15.46 -11.47
C ASP A 188 17.36 16.21 -10.14
N ASN A 189 18.53 16.60 -9.65
CA ASN A 189 18.68 17.26 -8.34
C ASN A 189 18.05 18.66 -8.28
N THR A 190 17.57 19.21 -9.40
CA THR A 190 16.89 20.51 -9.46
C THR A 190 15.39 20.43 -9.26
N GLN A 191 14.82 19.22 -9.29
CA GLN A 191 13.38 18.96 -9.18
C GLN A 191 13.04 18.41 -7.80
N GLY A 192 11.79 18.58 -7.35
CA GLY A 192 11.23 17.93 -6.18
C GLY A 192 11.04 16.42 -6.37
N TYR A 193 10.59 15.74 -5.33
CA TYR A 193 10.49 14.26 -5.34
C TYR A 193 9.44 13.75 -6.33
N VAL A 194 8.24 14.35 -6.34
CA VAL A 194 7.14 13.94 -7.24
C VAL A 194 7.39 14.43 -8.67
N GLU A 195 7.97 15.60 -8.86
CA GLU A 195 8.42 16.05 -10.17
C GLU A 195 9.46 15.11 -10.76
N ASN A 196 10.38 14.61 -9.92
CA ASN A 196 11.35 13.59 -10.33
C ASN A 196 10.69 12.29 -10.74
N PHE A 197 9.64 11.85 -10.02
CA PHE A 197 8.86 10.69 -10.45
C PHE A 197 8.36 10.89 -11.91
N MET A 198 7.74 12.02 -12.18
CA MET A 198 7.21 12.35 -13.51
C MET A 198 8.32 12.39 -14.56
N GLN A 199 9.43 13.05 -14.25
CA GLN A 199 10.57 13.14 -15.15
C GLN A 199 11.18 11.76 -15.43
N LEU A 200 11.41 10.97 -14.40
CA LEU A 200 11.98 9.61 -14.51
C LEU A 200 11.13 8.73 -15.42
N MET A 201 9.80 8.86 -15.35
CA MET A 201 8.89 8.11 -16.22
C MET A 201 8.87 8.67 -17.64
N PHE A 202 8.62 9.97 -17.84
CA PHE A 202 8.13 10.52 -19.09
C PHE A 202 9.15 11.33 -19.89
N LYS A 203 10.24 11.82 -19.28
CA LYS A 203 11.26 12.58 -20.02
C LYS A 203 11.86 11.74 -21.14
N LEU A 204 11.84 12.29 -22.35
CA LEU A 204 12.51 11.72 -23.52
C LEU A 204 13.92 12.33 -23.67
N PRO A 205 14.90 11.60 -24.22
CA PRO A 205 16.25 12.11 -24.45
C PRO A 205 16.28 13.28 -25.42
N THR A 206 15.23 13.45 -26.21
CA THR A 206 15.15 14.40 -27.34
C THR A 206 14.72 15.82 -26.94
N GLY A 207 14.36 16.05 -25.68
CA GLY A 207 13.91 17.38 -25.26
C GLY A 207 13.84 17.58 -23.75
N PRO A 208 13.63 18.83 -23.32
CA PRO A 208 13.38 19.14 -21.92
C PRO A 208 12.05 18.55 -21.48
N TYR A 209 11.92 18.30 -20.19
CA TYR A 209 10.68 17.87 -19.53
C TYR A 209 10.29 18.92 -18.49
N SER A 210 9.01 19.29 -18.46
CA SER A 210 8.42 20.15 -17.44
C SER A 210 7.17 19.50 -16.91
N SER A 211 7.11 19.29 -15.60
CA SER A 211 5.94 18.74 -14.93
C SER A 211 4.81 19.75 -14.89
N ASN A 212 3.58 19.27 -15.07
CA ASN A 212 2.38 20.09 -14.87
C ASN A 212 2.10 20.20 -13.36
N PRO A 213 2.04 21.40 -12.76
CA PRO A 213 1.85 21.57 -11.31
C PRO A 213 0.56 20.95 -10.79
N VAL A 214 -0.54 20.97 -11.57
CA VAL A 214 -1.81 20.33 -11.16
C VAL A 214 -1.66 18.81 -11.08
N VAL A 215 -0.89 18.24 -11.99
CA VAL A 215 -0.59 16.80 -12.00
C VAL A 215 0.32 16.43 -10.82
N VAL A 216 1.33 17.23 -10.53
CA VAL A 216 2.23 17.03 -9.40
C VAL A 216 1.45 17.05 -8.09
N ASP A 217 0.59 18.05 -7.87
CA ASP A 217 -0.26 18.17 -6.69
C ASP A 217 -1.20 16.95 -6.51
N ALA A 218 -1.81 16.50 -7.61
CA ALA A 218 -2.68 15.32 -7.58
C ALA A 218 -1.91 14.03 -7.23
N LEU A 219 -0.68 13.87 -7.74
CA LEU A 219 0.18 12.73 -7.42
C LEU A 219 0.71 12.80 -5.99
N ASP A 220 1.06 13.98 -5.49
CA ASP A 220 1.42 14.20 -4.09
C ASP A 220 0.29 13.72 -3.17
N LYS A 221 -0.92 14.19 -3.41
CA LYS A 221 -2.11 13.75 -2.65
C LYS A 221 -2.31 12.24 -2.74
N LEU A 222 -2.21 11.66 -3.94
CA LEU A 222 -2.32 10.20 -4.11
C LEU A 222 -1.30 9.44 -3.26
N PHE A 223 -0.05 9.84 -3.29
CA PHE A 223 1.00 9.18 -2.51
C PHE A 223 0.78 9.35 -1.01
N ILE A 224 0.36 10.53 -0.54
CA ILE A 224 -0.03 10.77 0.86
C ILE A 224 -1.15 9.82 1.29
N LEU A 225 -2.23 9.73 0.50
CA LEU A 225 -3.39 8.89 0.81
C LEU A 225 -3.07 7.38 0.83
N HIS A 226 -1.94 6.97 0.24
CA HIS A 226 -1.46 5.60 0.22
C HIS A 226 -0.35 5.32 1.23
N ALA A 227 0.19 6.34 1.94
CA ALA A 227 1.42 6.22 2.72
C ALA A 227 1.37 5.12 3.79
N ASP A 228 0.27 4.97 4.50
CA ASP A 228 0.03 3.82 5.39
C ASP A 228 -1.48 3.52 5.49
N HIS A 229 -1.82 2.32 5.94
CA HIS A 229 -3.20 1.91 6.17
C HIS A 229 -3.23 0.72 7.13
N GLU A 230 -2.64 0.88 8.31
CA GLU A 230 -2.62 -0.11 9.38
C GLU A 230 -2.04 -1.47 8.93
N GLN A 231 -2.54 -2.60 9.49
CA GLN A 231 -2.05 -3.95 9.22
C GLN A 231 -2.72 -4.60 8.00
N ASN A 232 -2.61 -3.96 6.83
CA ASN A 232 -2.97 -4.60 5.57
C ASN A 232 -1.99 -5.74 5.21
N CYS A 233 -2.32 -6.54 4.19
CA CYS A 233 -1.54 -7.72 3.82
C CYS A 233 -0.06 -7.43 3.57
N SER A 234 0.28 -6.37 2.84
CA SER A 234 1.68 -6.04 2.53
C SER A 234 2.43 -5.51 3.75
N THR A 235 1.79 -4.70 4.58
CA THR A 235 2.36 -4.20 5.84
C THR A 235 2.64 -5.35 6.81
N SER A 236 1.68 -6.25 7.02
CA SER A 236 1.86 -7.45 7.84
C SER A 236 2.98 -8.36 7.29
N THR A 237 3.11 -8.45 5.96
CA THR A 237 4.19 -9.21 5.31
C THR A 237 5.55 -8.56 5.58
N VAL A 238 5.68 -7.24 5.49
CA VAL A 238 6.90 -6.50 5.84
C VAL A 238 7.30 -6.76 7.29
N ARG A 239 6.34 -6.71 8.22
CA ARG A 239 6.59 -7.00 9.64
C ARG A 239 6.98 -8.46 9.85
N ILE A 240 6.29 -9.42 9.23
CA ILE A 240 6.60 -10.86 9.42
C ILE A 240 8.01 -11.19 8.89
N VAL A 241 8.38 -10.69 7.71
CA VAL A 241 9.73 -10.90 7.16
C VAL A 241 10.77 -10.18 7.99
N GLY A 242 10.53 -8.92 8.34
CA GLY A 242 11.42 -8.11 9.19
C GLY A 242 11.63 -8.68 10.59
N SER A 243 10.65 -9.40 11.16
CA SER A 243 10.73 -10.03 12.48
C SER A 243 11.82 -11.11 12.55
N SER A 244 12.20 -11.70 11.41
CA SER A 244 13.34 -12.61 11.30
C SER A 244 14.69 -11.87 11.29
N HIS A 245 14.71 -10.56 11.46
CA HIS A 245 15.84 -9.66 11.30
C HIS A 245 16.35 -9.54 9.84
N ALA A 246 15.52 -9.91 8.87
CA ALA A 246 15.79 -9.60 7.46
C ALA A 246 15.95 -8.07 7.26
N GLY A 247 16.85 -7.69 6.36
CA GLY A 247 17.13 -6.29 6.06
C GLY A 247 15.93 -5.54 5.46
N LEU A 248 15.97 -4.22 5.49
CA LEU A 248 14.87 -3.36 5.07
C LEU A 248 14.45 -3.62 3.61
N PHE A 249 15.40 -3.69 2.66
CA PHE A 249 15.08 -3.97 1.26
C PHE A 249 14.42 -5.34 1.05
N ALA A 250 14.89 -6.38 1.76
CA ALA A 250 14.28 -7.72 1.69
C ALA A 250 12.83 -7.70 2.20
N SER A 251 12.59 -7.01 3.30
CA SER A 251 11.25 -6.88 3.89
C SER A 251 10.31 -6.08 2.97
N ILE A 252 10.79 -4.98 2.37
CA ILE A 252 10.02 -4.18 1.41
C ILE A 252 9.73 -4.99 0.14
N SER A 253 10.70 -5.75 -0.39
CA SER A 253 10.48 -6.64 -1.55
C SER A 253 9.33 -7.63 -1.30
N ALA A 254 9.28 -8.21 -0.10
CA ALA A 254 8.17 -9.08 0.29
C ALA A 254 6.83 -8.32 0.38
N GLY A 255 6.85 -7.09 0.89
CA GLY A 255 5.70 -6.18 0.87
C GLY A 255 5.21 -5.88 -0.55
N VAL A 256 6.12 -5.58 -1.47
CA VAL A 256 5.80 -5.37 -2.91
C VAL A 256 5.16 -6.62 -3.51
N SER A 257 5.69 -7.80 -3.21
CA SER A 257 5.12 -9.07 -3.68
C SER A 257 3.71 -9.32 -3.14
N ALA A 258 3.48 -9.02 -1.86
CA ALA A 258 2.14 -9.14 -1.25
C ALA A 258 1.16 -8.10 -1.82
N LEU A 259 1.64 -6.86 -2.09
CA LEU A 259 0.82 -5.81 -2.68
C LEU A 259 0.35 -6.17 -4.09
N TRP A 260 1.15 -6.88 -4.86
CA TRP A 260 0.80 -7.31 -6.22
C TRP A 260 -0.38 -8.28 -6.28
N GLY A 261 -0.74 -8.94 -5.18
CA GLY A 261 -1.85 -9.88 -5.15
C GLY A 261 -3.19 -9.22 -5.53
N PRO A 262 -4.05 -9.88 -6.34
CA PRO A 262 -5.30 -9.31 -6.84
C PRO A 262 -6.31 -8.97 -5.73
N LEU A 263 -6.17 -9.56 -4.55
CA LEU A 263 -7.02 -9.26 -3.39
C LEU A 263 -6.49 -8.08 -2.54
N HIS A 264 -5.37 -7.45 -2.93
CA HIS A 264 -4.77 -6.36 -2.19
C HIS A 264 -4.58 -5.12 -3.05
N GLY A 265 -3.47 -4.97 -3.78
CA GLY A 265 -3.16 -3.75 -4.54
C GLY A 265 -3.73 -3.71 -5.96
N GLY A 266 -4.42 -4.75 -6.42
CA GLY A 266 -4.97 -4.82 -7.77
C GLY A 266 -6.32 -4.13 -7.96
N ALA A 267 -6.87 -3.47 -6.94
CA ALA A 267 -8.25 -2.94 -7.01
C ALA A 267 -8.40 -1.79 -8.02
N ASN A 268 -7.46 -0.86 -8.09
CA ASN A 268 -7.48 0.24 -9.04
C ASN A 268 -7.26 -0.24 -10.50
N GLN A 269 -6.44 -1.27 -10.71
CA GLN A 269 -6.32 -1.93 -12.01
C GLN A 269 -7.64 -2.57 -12.42
N ALA A 270 -8.28 -3.32 -11.52
CA ALA A 270 -9.57 -3.97 -11.76
C ALA A 270 -10.69 -2.97 -12.10
N VAL A 271 -10.65 -1.74 -11.56
CA VAL A 271 -11.57 -0.66 -11.93
C VAL A 271 -11.42 -0.32 -13.42
N LEU A 272 -10.20 -0.09 -13.89
CA LEU A 272 -9.97 0.27 -15.29
C LEU A 272 -10.31 -0.87 -16.24
N GLU A 273 -9.94 -2.10 -15.91
CA GLU A 273 -10.30 -3.29 -16.70
C GLU A 273 -11.81 -3.44 -16.82
N MET A 274 -12.55 -3.18 -15.72
CA MET A 274 -14.03 -3.16 -15.74
C MET A 274 -14.57 -2.05 -16.64
N LEU A 275 -14.04 -0.82 -16.54
CA LEU A 275 -14.48 0.30 -17.36
C LEU A 275 -14.17 0.08 -18.86
N GLU A 276 -13.02 -0.50 -19.18
CA GLU A 276 -12.65 -0.90 -20.53
C GLU A 276 -13.60 -1.99 -21.08
N ALA A 277 -13.95 -2.98 -20.27
CA ALA A 277 -14.91 -4.01 -20.65
C ALA A 277 -16.31 -3.41 -20.91
N ILE A 278 -16.76 -2.45 -20.09
CA ILE A 278 -18.03 -1.73 -20.30
C ILE A 278 -17.99 -0.95 -21.63
N GLN A 279 -16.88 -0.25 -21.90
CA GLN A 279 -16.72 0.49 -23.15
C GLN A 279 -16.78 -0.43 -24.39
N LEU A 280 -16.07 -1.56 -24.34
CA LEU A 280 -16.05 -2.53 -25.43
C LEU A 280 -17.44 -3.16 -25.70
N ASP A 281 -18.28 -3.26 -24.69
CA ASP A 281 -19.67 -3.78 -24.78
C ASP A 281 -20.69 -2.64 -25.09
N GLY A 282 -20.25 -1.52 -25.61
CA GLY A 282 -21.08 -0.40 -26.08
C GLY A 282 -21.26 0.75 -25.10
N GLY A 283 -20.65 0.71 -23.91
CA GLY A 283 -20.60 1.85 -22.96
C GLY A 283 -21.91 2.11 -22.21
N ASP A 284 -22.83 1.15 -22.12
CA ASP A 284 -24.12 1.32 -21.43
C ASP A 284 -23.99 1.16 -19.91
N SER A 285 -23.77 2.27 -19.23
CA SER A 285 -23.63 2.34 -17.77
C SER A 285 -24.87 1.80 -17.03
N ALA A 286 -26.08 2.06 -17.56
CA ALA A 286 -27.33 1.61 -16.93
C ALA A 286 -27.47 0.08 -16.94
N LYS A 287 -27.06 -0.57 -18.03
CA LYS A 287 -27.01 -2.04 -18.15
C LYS A 287 -26.11 -2.65 -17.06
N TYR A 288 -24.93 -2.06 -16.84
CA TYR A 288 -23.98 -2.57 -15.86
C TYR A 288 -24.35 -2.26 -14.41
N MET A 289 -25.03 -1.15 -14.17
CA MET A 289 -25.67 -0.88 -12.88
C MET A 289 -26.74 -1.90 -12.54
N ALA A 290 -27.55 -2.33 -13.53
CA ALA A 290 -28.52 -3.40 -13.34
C ALA A 290 -27.85 -4.75 -13.02
N LYS A 291 -26.81 -5.13 -13.78
CA LYS A 291 -26.01 -6.34 -13.50
C LYS A 291 -25.39 -6.34 -12.10
N ALA A 292 -24.84 -5.20 -11.64
CA ALA A 292 -24.25 -5.10 -10.31
C ALA A 292 -25.25 -5.31 -9.17
N LYS A 293 -26.53 -5.07 -9.41
CA LYS A 293 -27.63 -5.29 -8.46
C LYS A 293 -28.17 -6.71 -8.49
N ASP A 294 -27.97 -7.44 -9.57
CA ASP A 294 -28.38 -8.82 -9.72
C ASP A 294 -27.41 -9.76 -8.94
N LYS A 295 -27.95 -10.55 -8.03
CA LYS A 295 -27.17 -11.49 -7.23
C LYS A 295 -26.69 -12.70 -8.03
N ASP A 296 -27.40 -13.04 -9.08
CA ASP A 296 -27.11 -14.19 -9.94
C ASP A 296 -26.12 -13.83 -11.07
N ASP A 297 -25.92 -12.53 -11.37
CA ASP A 297 -24.90 -12.06 -12.30
C ASP A 297 -23.53 -12.06 -11.61
N PRO A 298 -22.46 -12.60 -12.23
CA PRO A 298 -21.12 -12.59 -11.68
C PRO A 298 -20.46 -11.20 -11.67
N PHE A 299 -21.03 -10.24 -12.39
CA PHE A 299 -20.48 -8.87 -12.47
C PHE A 299 -20.49 -8.19 -11.10
N ARG A 300 -19.40 -7.48 -10.82
CA ARG A 300 -19.28 -6.65 -9.61
C ARG A 300 -18.75 -5.27 -10.00
N LEU A 301 -19.31 -4.25 -9.41
CA LEU A 301 -18.84 -2.86 -9.61
C LEU A 301 -17.57 -2.66 -8.81
N MET A 302 -16.42 -2.69 -9.52
CA MET A 302 -15.10 -2.54 -8.92
C MET A 302 -14.86 -1.09 -8.49
N GLY A 303 -14.14 -0.89 -7.38
CA GLY A 303 -13.89 0.45 -6.84
C GLY A 303 -15.05 1.03 -6.02
N PHE A 304 -16.08 0.23 -5.72
CA PHE A 304 -17.23 0.61 -4.89
C PHE A 304 -17.27 -0.21 -3.60
N GLY A 305 -17.50 0.46 -2.47
CA GLY A 305 -17.40 -0.13 -1.15
C GLY A 305 -15.96 -0.34 -0.70
N HIS A 306 -15.77 -0.71 0.56
CA HIS A 306 -14.45 -0.95 1.15
C HIS A 306 -14.52 -2.06 2.21
N ARG A 307 -13.44 -2.83 2.39
CA ARG A 307 -13.39 -3.89 3.42
C ARG A 307 -13.45 -3.35 4.83
N VAL A 308 -12.84 -2.20 5.05
CA VAL A 308 -12.68 -1.56 6.37
C VAL A 308 -13.74 -0.48 6.54
N TYR A 309 -13.80 0.50 5.63
CA TYR A 309 -14.77 1.57 5.72
C TYR A 309 -16.17 1.06 5.41
N LYS A 310 -17.02 1.10 6.43
CA LYS A 310 -18.46 0.86 6.31
C LYS A 310 -19.24 2.15 6.08
N ASN A 311 -18.54 3.26 6.05
CA ASN A 311 -19.02 4.57 5.69
C ASN A 311 -18.21 5.08 4.48
N PHE A 312 -18.25 6.36 4.19
CA PHE A 312 -17.49 6.95 3.10
C PHE A 312 -15.98 6.89 3.38
N ASP A 313 -15.18 6.42 2.42
CA ASP A 313 -13.72 6.45 2.53
C ASP A 313 -13.24 7.92 2.53
N PRO A 314 -12.58 8.42 3.60
CA PRO A 314 -12.18 9.82 3.68
C PRO A 314 -11.23 10.21 2.55
N ARG A 315 -10.44 9.26 2.04
CA ARG A 315 -9.51 9.47 0.94
C ARG A 315 -10.22 9.73 -0.39
N ALA A 316 -11.37 9.08 -0.60
CA ALA A 316 -12.13 9.16 -1.86
C ALA A 316 -12.61 10.60 -2.14
N ARG A 317 -13.03 11.35 -1.10
CA ARG A 317 -13.47 12.75 -1.25
C ARG A 317 -12.32 13.66 -1.71
N ILE A 318 -11.13 13.46 -1.14
CA ILE A 318 -9.95 14.25 -1.47
C ILE A 318 -9.53 13.99 -2.90
N ILE A 319 -9.41 12.71 -3.27
CA ILE A 319 -8.90 12.33 -4.57
C ILE A 319 -9.89 12.57 -5.70
N LYS A 320 -11.21 12.57 -5.42
CA LYS A 320 -12.24 13.00 -6.37
C LYS A 320 -12.00 14.44 -6.85
N LYS A 321 -11.78 15.36 -5.91
CA LYS A 321 -11.51 16.77 -6.22
C LYS A 321 -10.25 16.89 -7.08
N ALA A 322 -9.17 16.19 -6.72
CA ALA A 322 -7.95 16.18 -7.52
C ALA A 322 -8.17 15.59 -8.92
N ALA A 323 -8.98 14.53 -9.06
CA ALA A 323 -9.33 13.95 -10.35
C ALA A 323 -10.07 14.94 -11.25
N ASP A 324 -11.07 15.64 -10.73
CA ASP A 324 -11.82 16.67 -11.47
C ASP A 324 -10.90 17.82 -11.94
N GLU A 325 -9.96 18.26 -11.10
CA GLU A 325 -8.97 19.29 -11.43
C GLU A 325 -7.99 18.84 -12.52
N VAL A 326 -7.47 17.61 -12.43
CA VAL A 326 -6.59 17.02 -13.45
C VAL A 326 -7.30 16.89 -14.79
N LEU A 327 -8.51 16.32 -14.83
CA LEU A 327 -9.28 16.14 -16.05
C LEU A 327 -9.58 17.48 -16.72
N LYS A 328 -9.98 18.49 -15.94
CA LYS A 328 -10.23 19.85 -16.44
C LYS A 328 -8.97 20.50 -16.99
N ASN A 329 -7.85 20.37 -16.27
CA ASN A 329 -6.59 21.01 -16.65
C ASN A 329 -5.98 20.39 -17.93
N LEU A 330 -6.03 19.07 -18.03
CA LEU A 330 -5.48 18.34 -19.19
C LEU A 330 -6.41 18.37 -20.40
N GLY A 331 -7.69 18.73 -20.22
CA GLY A 331 -8.68 18.73 -21.32
C GLY A 331 -8.91 17.33 -21.91
N VAL A 332 -8.78 16.27 -21.09
CA VAL A 332 -8.89 14.88 -21.55
C VAL A 332 -10.36 14.53 -21.81
N ASP A 333 -10.66 14.17 -23.07
CA ASP A 333 -11.93 13.60 -23.47
C ASP A 333 -11.75 12.08 -23.75
N ASP A 334 -11.90 11.25 -22.73
CA ASP A 334 -11.76 9.79 -22.81
C ASP A 334 -13.12 9.14 -22.51
N PRO A 335 -13.66 8.29 -23.42
CA PRO A 335 -14.92 7.59 -23.22
C PRO A 335 -14.99 6.77 -21.92
N ILE A 336 -13.87 6.19 -21.48
CA ILE A 336 -13.79 5.43 -20.23
C ILE A 336 -14.03 6.34 -19.02
N LEU A 337 -13.47 7.55 -19.04
CA LEU A 337 -13.66 8.53 -17.97
C LEU A 337 -15.09 9.07 -17.92
N ARG A 338 -15.78 9.16 -19.07
CA ARG A 338 -17.22 9.46 -19.10
C ARG A 338 -18.05 8.35 -18.48
N ILE A 339 -17.79 7.09 -18.84
CA ILE A 339 -18.44 5.92 -18.23
C ILE A 339 -18.24 5.89 -16.72
N ALA A 340 -17.01 6.14 -16.26
CA ALA A 340 -16.71 6.21 -14.83
C ALA A 340 -17.57 7.25 -14.10
N LYS A 341 -17.68 8.46 -14.68
CA LYS A 341 -18.50 9.54 -14.12
C LYS A 341 -19.98 9.18 -14.07
N GLU A 342 -20.53 8.60 -15.15
CA GLU A 342 -21.91 8.14 -15.21
C GLU A 342 -22.20 7.07 -14.15
N LEU A 343 -21.29 6.10 -13.97
CA LEU A 343 -21.43 5.06 -12.94
C LEU A 343 -21.38 5.66 -11.53
N GLU A 344 -20.49 6.62 -11.28
CA GLU A 344 -20.40 7.34 -10.01
C GLU A 344 -21.71 8.07 -9.72
N GLU A 345 -22.17 8.92 -10.64
CA GLU A 345 -23.38 9.72 -10.47
C GLU A 345 -24.61 8.82 -10.23
N ALA A 346 -24.74 7.72 -10.99
CA ALA A 346 -25.81 6.75 -10.81
C ALA A 346 -25.75 6.05 -9.45
N ALA A 347 -24.57 5.60 -9.01
CA ALA A 347 -24.43 4.88 -7.75
C ALA A 347 -24.68 5.76 -6.51
N LEU A 348 -24.34 7.06 -6.58
CA LEU A 348 -24.53 7.99 -5.48
C LEU A 348 -26.01 8.30 -5.18
N VAL A 349 -26.91 8.05 -6.12
CA VAL A 349 -28.36 8.29 -5.97
C VAL A 349 -29.20 7.00 -5.95
N ASP A 350 -28.64 5.88 -6.35
CA ASP A 350 -29.35 4.59 -6.39
C ASP A 350 -29.48 3.98 -4.98
N GLU A 351 -30.71 3.72 -4.54
CA GLU A 351 -31.03 3.23 -3.20
C GLU A 351 -30.30 1.91 -2.84
N TYR A 352 -30.08 1.03 -3.82
CA TYR A 352 -29.35 -0.24 -3.60
C TYR A 352 -27.91 0.02 -3.13
N PHE A 353 -27.21 0.97 -3.74
CA PHE A 353 -25.83 1.31 -3.39
C PHE A 353 -25.77 2.16 -2.12
N VAL A 354 -26.62 3.17 -2.01
CA VAL A 354 -26.69 4.06 -0.84
C VAL A 354 -27.03 3.31 0.43
N SER A 355 -28.07 2.45 0.40
CA SER A 355 -28.48 1.67 1.58
C SER A 355 -27.42 0.66 2.04
N ARG A 356 -26.56 0.21 1.12
CA ARG A 356 -25.44 -0.71 1.40
C ARG A 356 -24.12 0.00 1.59
N LYS A 357 -24.11 1.33 1.52
CA LYS A 357 -22.91 2.17 1.65
C LYS A 357 -21.79 1.79 0.64
N LEU A 358 -22.20 1.41 -0.57
CA LEU A 358 -21.29 1.06 -1.67
C LEU A 358 -20.91 2.32 -2.44
N TYR A 359 -20.14 3.19 -1.80
CA TYR A 359 -19.63 4.43 -2.39
C TYR A 359 -18.36 4.19 -3.17
N PRO A 360 -18.03 5.03 -4.19
CA PRO A 360 -16.72 5.01 -4.82
C PRO A 360 -15.61 5.21 -3.79
N ASN A 361 -14.56 4.42 -3.87
CA ASN A 361 -13.42 4.46 -2.97
C ASN A 361 -12.19 5.11 -3.62
N VAL A 362 -11.06 5.13 -2.90
CA VAL A 362 -9.81 5.73 -3.39
C VAL A 362 -9.30 5.05 -4.67
N ASP A 363 -9.52 3.74 -4.83
CA ASP A 363 -9.03 2.98 -6.00
C ASP A 363 -9.78 3.38 -7.29
N PHE A 364 -11.07 3.74 -7.17
CA PHE A 364 -11.86 4.23 -8.29
C PHE A 364 -11.27 5.53 -8.87
N TYR A 365 -11.02 6.52 -8.03
CA TYR A 365 -10.53 7.82 -8.48
C TYR A 365 -9.05 7.82 -8.84
N SER A 366 -8.21 7.04 -8.15
CA SER A 366 -6.79 6.92 -8.51
C SER A 366 -6.61 6.34 -9.90
N GLY A 367 -7.41 5.34 -10.27
CA GLY A 367 -7.43 4.77 -11.62
C GLY A 367 -7.74 5.82 -12.69
N ILE A 368 -8.73 6.68 -12.43
CA ILE A 368 -9.10 7.79 -13.32
C ILE A 368 -7.92 8.74 -13.54
N ILE A 369 -7.25 9.17 -12.48
CA ILE A 369 -6.09 10.07 -12.58
C ILE A 369 -4.98 9.40 -13.38
N TYR A 370 -4.59 8.18 -13.03
CA TYR A 370 -3.50 7.49 -13.74
C TYR A 370 -3.79 7.31 -15.23
N ARG A 371 -5.03 6.98 -15.56
CA ARG A 371 -5.49 6.91 -16.96
C ARG A 371 -5.35 8.24 -17.67
N ALA A 372 -5.81 9.33 -17.06
CA ALA A 372 -5.72 10.69 -17.62
C ALA A 372 -4.27 11.13 -17.86
N LEU A 373 -3.33 10.64 -17.05
CA LEU A 373 -1.89 10.90 -17.20
C LEU A 373 -1.21 9.99 -18.23
N GLY A 374 -1.92 9.05 -18.83
CA GLY A 374 -1.34 8.08 -19.77
C GLY A 374 -0.45 7.04 -19.10
N ILE A 375 -0.61 6.81 -17.78
CA ILE A 375 0.09 5.75 -17.05
C ILE A 375 -0.59 4.41 -17.44
N PRO A 376 0.17 3.41 -17.93
CA PRO A 376 -0.40 2.12 -18.25
C PRO A 376 -0.97 1.42 -17.02
N THR A 377 -2.06 0.67 -17.19
CA THR A 377 -2.80 0.00 -16.11
C THR A 377 -1.89 -0.92 -15.28
N ASP A 378 -0.95 -1.65 -15.91
CA ASP A 378 0.04 -2.50 -15.21
C ASP A 378 0.94 -1.74 -14.23
N MET A 379 1.07 -0.41 -14.39
CA MET A 379 1.85 0.45 -13.49
C MET A 379 1.08 0.90 -12.24
N PHE A 380 -0.24 0.72 -12.18
CA PHE A 380 -1.07 1.29 -11.09
C PHE A 380 -0.65 0.77 -9.71
N THR A 381 -0.39 -0.52 -9.59
CA THR A 381 0.09 -1.10 -8.33
C THR A 381 1.52 -0.65 -7.99
N VAL A 382 2.35 -0.33 -9.00
CA VAL A 382 3.68 0.30 -8.76
C VAL A 382 3.52 1.70 -8.17
N MET A 383 2.55 2.49 -8.66
CA MET A 383 2.21 3.79 -8.08
C MET A 383 1.81 3.65 -6.62
N PHE A 384 0.96 2.67 -6.33
CA PHE A 384 0.56 2.35 -4.98
C PHE A 384 1.78 1.99 -4.11
N ALA A 385 2.72 1.17 -4.62
CA ALA A 385 3.93 0.79 -3.89
C ALA A 385 4.82 1.99 -3.55
N ILE A 386 4.94 2.99 -4.46
CA ILE A 386 5.68 4.23 -4.19
C ILE A 386 5.04 4.99 -3.03
N GLY A 387 3.73 5.18 -3.07
CA GLY A 387 2.99 5.84 -1.98
C GLY A 387 3.12 5.10 -0.65
N ARG A 388 3.03 3.75 -0.65
CA ARG A 388 3.07 2.90 0.55
C ARG A 388 4.46 2.75 1.16
N LEU A 389 5.52 3.11 0.45
CA LEU A 389 6.89 2.92 0.90
C LEU A 389 7.18 3.51 2.30
N PRO A 390 6.77 4.75 2.63
CA PRO A 390 7.00 5.32 3.97
C PRO A 390 6.35 4.50 5.08
N GLY A 391 5.12 4.02 4.86
CA GLY A 391 4.42 3.15 5.81
C GLY A 391 5.17 1.83 6.05
N TRP A 392 5.62 1.16 5.00
CA TRP A 392 6.42 -0.06 5.16
C TRP A 392 7.72 0.18 5.93
N ILE A 393 8.40 1.30 5.66
CA ILE A 393 9.63 1.68 6.40
C ILE A 393 9.30 1.92 7.87
N ALA A 394 8.26 2.70 8.17
CA ALA A 394 7.83 3.02 9.52
C ALA A 394 7.43 1.77 10.31
N GLN A 395 6.63 0.89 9.72
CA GLN A 395 6.17 -0.36 10.30
C GLN A 395 7.34 -1.33 10.58
N TRP A 396 8.29 -1.44 9.65
CA TRP A 396 9.50 -2.22 9.85
C TRP A 396 10.36 -1.66 10.98
N LYS A 397 10.57 -0.33 11.00
CA LYS A 397 11.33 0.37 12.03
C LYS A 397 10.72 0.18 13.41
N GLU A 398 9.42 0.44 13.55
CA GLU A 398 8.69 0.30 14.82
C GLU A 398 8.80 -1.12 15.39
N MET A 399 8.50 -2.14 14.59
CA MET A 399 8.62 -3.54 14.98
C MET A 399 10.02 -3.89 15.47
N ARG A 400 11.07 -3.39 14.79
CA ARG A 400 12.46 -3.64 15.16
C ARG A 400 12.89 -2.91 16.44
N ILE A 401 12.47 -1.65 16.63
CA ILE A 401 12.76 -0.85 17.83
C ILE A 401 12.04 -1.46 19.05
N ASN A 402 10.80 -1.91 18.86
CA ASN A 402 10.02 -2.56 19.92
C ASN A 402 10.50 -3.97 20.25
N LYS A 403 11.51 -4.51 19.53
CA LYS A 403 12.06 -5.85 19.71
C LYS A 403 10.97 -6.93 19.69
N GLU A 404 10.00 -6.74 18.78
CA GLU A 404 8.92 -7.70 18.63
C GLU A 404 9.45 -9.11 18.30
N PRO A 405 8.84 -10.17 18.81
CA PRO A 405 9.31 -11.52 18.58
C PRO A 405 9.14 -11.94 17.13
N ILE A 406 9.90 -12.95 16.70
CA ILE A 406 9.76 -13.53 15.37
C ILE A 406 8.34 -14.05 15.14
N GLY A 407 7.74 -13.64 14.04
CA GLY A 407 6.41 -14.07 13.62
C GLY A 407 6.40 -15.57 13.31
N ARG A 408 5.77 -16.35 14.17
CA ARG A 408 5.61 -17.79 14.02
C ARG A 408 4.20 -18.23 14.45
N PRO A 409 3.20 -18.04 13.59
CA PRO A 409 1.84 -18.48 13.89
C PRO A 409 1.77 -20.01 14.09
N ARG A 410 0.76 -20.44 14.80
CA ARG A 410 0.48 -21.86 15.00
C ARG A 410 -0.54 -22.35 13.98
N GLN A 411 -0.64 -23.68 13.86
CA GLN A 411 -1.67 -24.34 13.06
C GLN A 411 -2.39 -25.42 13.86
N VAL A 412 -3.64 -25.67 13.53
CA VAL A 412 -4.37 -26.86 13.93
C VAL A 412 -4.11 -27.95 12.89
N TYR A 413 -3.48 -29.03 13.32
CA TYR A 413 -3.21 -30.16 12.42
C TYR A 413 -4.46 -31.01 12.20
N THR A 414 -4.88 -31.15 10.96
CA THR A 414 -6.05 -31.94 10.54
C THR A 414 -5.69 -33.12 9.64
N GLY A 415 -4.40 -33.42 9.53
CA GLY A 415 -3.91 -34.52 8.70
C GLY A 415 -4.06 -35.90 9.37
N LYS A 416 -3.44 -36.91 8.77
CA LYS A 416 -3.44 -38.26 9.30
C LYS A 416 -2.70 -38.35 10.62
N PRO A 417 -3.12 -39.18 11.59
CA PRO A 417 -2.34 -39.50 12.78
C PRO A 417 -1.04 -40.25 12.39
N LEU A 418 -0.22 -40.56 13.41
CA LEU A 418 1.01 -41.32 13.19
C LEU A 418 0.72 -42.59 12.39
N ARG A 419 1.50 -42.83 11.37
CA ARG A 419 1.45 -44.04 10.53
C ARG A 419 2.82 -44.67 10.41
N ASP A 420 2.86 -45.99 10.33
CA ASP A 420 4.09 -46.69 10.03
C ASP A 420 4.58 -46.40 8.62
N PHE A 421 5.90 -46.28 8.50
CA PHE A 421 6.52 -46.14 7.20
C PHE A 421 6.50 -47.48 6.45
N VAL A 422 5.87 -47.51 5.30
CA VAL A 422 5.87 -48.68 4.41
C VAL A 422 6.91 -48.41 3.28
N SER A 423 7.81 -49.38 3.06
CA SER A 423 8.80 -49.24 1.99
C SER A 423 8.14 -49.21 0.61
N ILE A 424 8.81 -48.60 -0.39
CA ILE A 424 8.28 -48.46 -1.74
C ILE A 424 7.88 -49.80 -2.36
N ASP A 425 8.61 -50.85 -2.07
CA ASP A 425 8.36 -52.21 -2.57
C ASP A 425 7.14 -52.88 -1.94
N LYS A 426 6.53 -52.26 -0.92
CA LYS A 426 5.37 -52.81 -0.17
C LYS A 426 4.15 -51.87 -0.21
N ARG A 427 4.15 -50.83 -1.05
CA ARG A 427 3.05 -49.89 -1.22
C ARG A 427 2.11 -50.27 -2.35
#